data_709cc40e29c827e15fe22344df9ce431
#
_entry.id   709cc40e29c827e15fe22344df9ce431
#
_cell.length_a   1.000
_cell.length_b   1.000
_cell.length_c   1.000
_cell.angle_alpha   90.00
_cell.angle_beta   90.00
_cell.angle_gamma   90.00
#
_symmetry.space_group_name_H-M   'P 1'
#
loop_
_entity.id
_entity.type
_entity.pdbx_description
1 polymer ?
#
loop_
_entity_poly.entity_id
_entity_poly.type
_entity_poly.pdbx_seq_one_letter_code
_entity_poly.pdbx_strand_id
1 'polypeptide(L)'
;MWREVLRVLNEATVAGLLQSRAPTHRDSFLAALRHSNEVFAAFKVHSMSERMAARLLNPDGTLKPFRQWADDVKSISSHYVGAWLRTEYDTALIRAHNAADWQQFIRDADVMPNLRWMPTTSPMPESSHRAFWERKLTLPVSDPFWDEHHPGDRWNCKCSLQQTDDPPTPELKAEFAGEAPQPGLTNNPGKDGHTFSQDHPYFPKSCSSCGFYKKASIKNRLLPAFLNIRAKDCYDCPYINNCIPGKGKVEKQREAQQQAAAHIKAFRATLDPYRGTTLHNNDFVSGKLTILRRSMQDVFEHNREDLKLMAWLKDFDLEHIKGWKYKGWAENRPYDSSHPKFDPKNPNKRKHPETEYFLYYSLEIDGDTYWANVKMRKDYGEVLYTIEKKKPEDLILGLKR
;
A
#
# COMPACT_ATOMS: atom_id res chain seq x y z
N MET A 1 -16.72 -21.97 0.47
CA MET A 1 -15.62 -21.79 1.42
C MET A 1 -14.55 -20.80 0.93
N TRP A 2 -13.87 -21.02 -0.22
CA TRP A 2 -12.88 -20.07 -0.73
C TRP A 2 -13.41 -18.62 -0.80
N ARG A 3 -14.59 -18.39 -1.38
CA ARG A 3 -15.22 -17.07 -1.47
C ARG A 3 -15.43 -16.41 -0.10
N GLU A 4 -15.79 -17.19 0.92
CA GLU A 4 -16.01 -16.66 2.27
C GLU A 4 -14.70 -16.31 2.98
N VAL A 5 -13.67 -17.16 2.86
CA VAL A 5 -12.34 -16.85 3.37
C VAL A 5 -11.80 -15.56 2.71
N LEU A 6 -11.93 -15.46 1.38
CA LEU A 6 -11.52 -14.27 0.64
C LEU A 6 -12.31 -13.03 1.07
N ARG A 7 -13.62 -13.13 1.27
CA ARG A 7 -14.46 -12.03 1.75
C ARG A 7 -13.94 -11.51 3.10
N VAL A 8 -13.71 -12.42 4.03
CA VAL A 8 -13.21 -12.09 5.38
C VAL A 8 -11.85 -11.38 5.32
N LEU A 9 -10.91 -11.86 4.51
CA LEU A 9 -9.58 -11.24 4.37
C LEU A 9 -9.66 -9.88 3.67
N ASN A 10 -10.53 -9.73 2.67
CA ASN A 10 -10.73 -8.45 1.99
C ASN A 10 -11.41 -7.41 2.89
N GLU A 11 -12.33 -7.83 3.75
CA GLU A 11 -12.93 -6.96 4.78
C GLU A 11 -11.87 -6.49 5.78
N ALA A 12 -10.99 -7.38 6.25
CA ALA A 12 -9.87 -7.02 7.10
C ALA A 12 -8.94 -5.99 6.42
N THR A 13 -8.60 -6.24 5.15
CA THR A 13 -7.76 -5.34 4.36
C THR A 13 -8.38 -3.95 4.24
N VAL A 14 -9.66 -3.88 3.85
CA VAL A 14 -10.36 -2.58 3.74
C VAL A 14 -10.45 -1.89 5.09
N ALA A 15 -10.79 -2.61 6.15
CA ALA A 15 -10.86 -2.04 7.51
C ALA A 15 -9.49 -1.51 7.97
N GLY A 16 -8.40 -2.23 7.69
CA GLY A 16 -7.05 -1.78 8.02
C GLY A 16 -6.66 -0.51 7.26
N LEU A 17 -6.92 -0.47 5.95
CA LEU A 17 -6.66 0.71 5.14
C LEU A 17 -7.44 1.95 5.62
N LEU A 18 -8.70 1.77 6.02
CA LEU A 18 -9.54 2.86 6.54
C LEU A 18 -9.08 3.38 7.91
N GLN A 19 -8.42 2.57 8.71
CA GLN A 19 -7.85 2.97 9.99
C GLN A 19 -6.56 3.78 9.86
N SER A 20 -5.84 3.63 8.74
CA SER A 20 -4.64 4.42 8.47
C SER A 20 -4.97 5.90 8.31
N ARG A 21 -4.04 6.75 8.75
CA ARG A 21 -4.10 8.21 8.55
C ARG A 21 -3.60 8.64 7.17
N ALA A 22 -3.09 7.73 6.38
CA ALA A 22 -2.59 8.01 5.03
C ALA A 22 -3.72 8.51 4.12
N PRO A 23 -3.55 9.64 3.40
CA PRO A 23 -4.66 10.37 2.79
C PRO A 23 -5.27 9.71 1.56
N THR A 24 -4.67 8.71 0.94
CA THR A 24 -5.26 8.06 -0.24
C THR A 24 -4.63 6.69 -0.48
N HIS A 25 -5.45 5.67 -0.47
CA HIS A 25 -5.05 4.36 -0.96
C HIS A 25 -5.24 4.35 -2.46
N ARG A 26 -4.17 4.09 -3.19
CA ARG A 26 -4.25 3.91 -4.65
C ARG A 26 -5.10 2.68 -4.92
N ASP A 27 -6.02 2.77 -5.86
CA ASP A 27 -6.82 1.61 -6.30
C ASP A 27 -5.92 0.43 -6.70
N SER A 28 -4.76 0.72 -7.32
CA SER A 28 -3.76 -0.28 -7.66
C SER A 28 -3.15 -0.99 -6.44
N PHE A 29 -2.94 -0.28 -5.34
CA PHE A 29 -2.39 -0.87 -4.12
C PHE A 29 -3.43 -1.75 -3.42
N LEU A 30 -4.67 -1.28 -3.30
CA LEU A 30 -5.77 -2.09 -2.78
C LEU A 30 -6.00 -3.34 -3.66
N ALA A 31 -5.89 -3.20 -4.99
CA ALA A 31 -6.03 -4.34 -5.89
C ALA A 31 -4.89 -5.35 -5.72
N ALA A 32 -3.65 -4.92 -5.44
CA ALA A 32 -2.54 -5.82 -5.14
C ALA A 32 -2.79 -6.62 -3.85
N LEU A 33 -3.21 -5.96 -2.77
CA LEU A 33 -3.55 -6.63 -1.52
C LEU A 33 -4.71 -7.62 -1.69
N ARG A 34 -5.75 -7.25 -2.43
CA ARG A 34 -6.87 -8.15 -2.73
C ARG A 34 -6.44 -9.35 -3.56
N HIS A 35 -5.57 -9.15 -4.55
CA HIS A 35 -5.01 -10.25 -5.33
C HIS A 35 -4.21 -11.21 -4.42
N SER A 36 -3.38 -10.66 -3.56
CA SER A 36 -2.66 -11.44 -2.54
C SER A 36 -3.61 -12.27 -1.68
N ASN A 37 -4.71 -11.69 -1.20
CA ASN A 37 -5.72 -12.40 -0.42
C ASN A 37 -6.42 -13.53 -1.22
N GLU A 38 -6.64 -13.33 -2.53
CA GLU A 38 -7.20 -14.37 -3.41
C GLU A 38 -6.31 -15.60 -3.45
N VAL A 39 -5.01 -15.38 -3.66
CA VAL A 39 -4.02 -16.46 -3.73
C VAL A 39 -3.88 -17.17 -2.40
N PHE A 40 -3.75 -16.41 -1.32
CA PHE A 40 -3.66 -16.96 0.03
C PHE A 40 -4.89 -17.80 0.40
N ALA A 41 -6.09 -17.28 0.15
CA ALA A 41 -7.35 -18.00 0.40
C ALA A 41 -7.44 -19.29 -0.40
N ALA A 42 -6.95 -19.31 -1.66
CA ALA A 42 -6.92 -20.51 -2.48
C ALA A 42 -6.02 -21.59 -1.88
N PHE A 43 -4.80 -21.24 -1.48
CA PHE A 43 -3.88 -22.17 -0.85
C PHE A 43 -4.34 -22.62 0.53
N LYS A 44 -4.96 -21.72 1.33
CA LYS A 44 -5.55 -22.08 2.61
C LYS A 44 -6.63 -23.17 2.46
N VAL A 45 -7.57 -22.96 1.56
CA VAL A 45 -8.66 -23.91 1.33
C VAL A 45 -8.14 -25.22 0.72
N HIS A 46 -7.13 -25.14 -0.17
CA HIS A 46 -6.50 -26.33 -0.72
C HIS A 46 -5.80 -27.16 0.38
N SER A 47 -4.99 -26.52 1.22
CA SER A 47 -4.30 -27.16 2.35
C SER A 47 -5.28 -27.83 3.32
N MET A 48 -6.40 -27.14 3.64
CA MET A 48 -7.45 -27.74 4.45
C MET A 48 -8.05 -28.99 3.77
N SER A 49 -8.38 -28.87 2.48
CA SER A 49 -8.99 -29.98 1.72
C SER A 49 -8.06 -31.18 1.61
N GLU A 50 -6.77 -30.98 1.42
CA GLU A 50 -5.77 -32.07 1.42
C GLU A 50 -5.68 -32.78 2.77
N ARG A 51 -5.66 -32.02 3.87
CA ARG A 51 -5.66 -32.58 5.22
C ARG A 51 -6.92 -33.39 5.52
N MET A 52 -8.07 -32.90 5.07
CA MET A 52 -9.36 -33.62 5.22
C MET A 52 -9.38 -34.87 4.34
N ALA A 53 -8.90 -34.79 3.10
CA ALA A 53 -8.81 -35.91 2.19
C ALA A 53 -7.86 -37.02 2.69
N ALA A 54 -6.77 -36.65 3.33
CA ALA A 54 -5.83 -37.60 3.95
C ALA A 54 -6.45 -38.44 5.08
N ARG A 55 -7.63 -38.04 5.59
CA ARG A 55 -8.38 -38.78 6.63
C ARG A 55 -9.47 -39.69 6.08
N LEU A 56 -9.68 -39.74 4.74
CA LEU A 56 -10.74 -40.52 4.11
C LEU A 56 -10.57 -42.04 4.24
N LEU A 57 -9.33 -42.49 4.32
CA LEU A 57 -9.03 -43.93 4.32
C LEU A 57 -8.70 -44.42 5.72
N ASN A 58 -9.11 -45.65 5.98
CA ASN A 58 -8.62 -46.47 7.10
C ASN A 58 -7.16 -46.93 6.86
N PRO A 59 -6.45 -47.41 7.88
CA PRO A 59 -5.07 -47.92 7.71
C PRO A 59 -4.98 -49.08 6.70
N ASP A 60 -6.03 -49.84 6.51
CA ASP A 60 -6.17 -50.93 5.54
C ASP A 60 -6.48 -50.50 4.10
N GLY A 61 -6.60 -49.18 3.87
CA GLY A 61 -6.90 -48.58 2.56
C GLY A 61 -8.39 -48.55 2.20
N THR A 62 -9.28 -49.01 3.04
CA THR A 62 -10.74 -48.93 2.82
C THR A 62 -11.26 -47.51 3.13
N LEU A 63 -12.35 -47.11 2.45
CA LEU A 63 -13.03 -45.84 2.74
C LEU A 63 -13.70 -45.88 4.12
N LYS A 64 -13.49 -44.83 4.90
CA LYS A 64 -14.22 -44.63 6.14
C LYS A 64 -15.70 -44.34 5.88
N PRO A 65 -16.62 -44.82 6.73
CA PRO A 65 -17.99 -44.32 6.76
C PRO A 65 -18.02 -42.80 6.91
N PHE A 66 -18.94 -42.12 6.22
CA PHE A 66 -18.99 -40.63 6.22
C PHE A 66 -19.01 -40.04 7.63
N ARG A 67 -19.78 -40.61 8.56
CA ARG A 67 -19.87 -40.13 9.95
C ARG A 67 -18.51 -40.17 10.65
N GLN A 68 -17.80 -41.28 10.53
CA GLN A 68 -16.49 -41.44 11.11
C GLN A 68 -15.50 -40.43 10.52
N TRP A 69 -15.46 -40.28 9.19
CA TRP A 69 -14.62 -39.27 8.54
C TRP A 69 -14.99 -37.86 8.96
N ALA A 70 -16.32 -37.53 9.04
CA ALA A 70 -16.77 -36.20 9.46
C ALA A 70 -16.30 -35.85 10.89
N ASP A 71 -16.34 -36.83 11.81
CA ASP A 71 -15.81 -36.63 13.17
C ASP A 71 -14.31 -36.47 13.18
N ASP A 72 -13.56 -37.23 12.40
CA ASP A 72 -12.09 -37.15 12.28
C ASP A 72 -11.59 -35.80 11.72
N VAL A 73 -12.37 -35.14 10.86
CA VAL A 73 -11.98 -33.88 10.24
C VAL A 73 -12.56 -32.63 10.93
N LYS A 74 -13.42 -32.81 11.91
CA LYS A 74 -14.09 -31.72 12.62
C LYS A 74 -13.08 -30.74 13.24
N SER A 75 -12.01 -31.23 13.85
CA SER A 75 -10.95 -30.39 14.42
C SER A 75 -10.21 -29.62 13.33
N ILE A 76 -9.96 -30.24 12.17
CA ILE A 76 -9.32 -29.57 11.03
C ILE A 76 -10.17 -28.41 10.57
N SER A 77 -11.45 -28.64 10.26
CA SER A 77 -12.35 -27.59 9.78
C SER A 77 -12.50 -26.46 10.81
N SER A 78 -12.68 -26.78 12.09
CA SER A 78 -12.86 -25.78 13.15
C SER A 78 -11.64 -24.87 13.33
N HIS A 79 -10.42 -25.41 13.21
CA HIS A 79 -9.22 -24.58 13.24
C HIS A 79 -9.11 -23.66 12.03
N TYR A 80 -9.29 -24.21 10.81
CA TYR A 80 -9.12 -23.43 9.57
C TYR A 80 -10.15 -22.31 9.38
N VAL A 81 -11.40 -22.51 9.80
CA VAL A 81 -12.47 -21.51 9.65
C VAL A 81 -12.81 -20.77 10.95
N GLY A 82 -12.24 -21.19 12.07
CA GLY A 82 -12.41 -20.57 13.38
C GLY A 82 -11.16 -19.80 13.82
N ALA A 83 -10.39 -20.38 14.74
CA ALA A 83 -9.28 -19.70 15.42
C ALA A 83 -8.21 -19.17 14.45
N TRP A 84 -7.81 -19.97 13.45
CA TRP A 84 -6.79 -19.52 12.49
C TRP A 84 -7.30 -18.43 11.57
N LEU A 85 -8.54 -18.53 11.07
CA LEU A 85 -9.11 -17.48 10.24
C LEU A 85 -9.27 -16.17 11.02
N ARG A 86 -9.56 -16.24 12.32
CA ARG A 86 -9.61 -15.06 13.19
C ARG A 86 -8.23 -14.41 13.32
N THR A 87 -7.20 -15.20 13.60
CA THR A 87 -5.81 -14.70 13.68
C THR A 87 -5.36 -14.07 12.37
N GLU A 88 -5.66 -14.71 11.24
CA GLU A 88 -5.35 -14.20 9.90
C GLU A 88 -6.10 -12.90 9.60
N TYR A 89 -7.37 -12.81 9.99
CA TYR A 89 -8.16 -11.57 9.88
C TYR A 89 -7.52 -10.43 10.67
N ASP A 90 -7.25 -10.65 11.96
CA ASP A 90 -6.68 -9.62 12.83
C ASP A 90 -5.28 -9.20 12.35
N THR A 91 -4.48 -10.14 11.84
CA THR A 91 -3.16 -9.85 11.28
C THR A 91 -3.25 -9.15 9.92
N ALA A 92 -4.16 -9.55 9.02
CA ALA A 92 -4.37 -8.90 7.73
C ALA A 92 -4.82 -7.44 7.90
N LEU A 93 -5.67 -7.17 8.89
CA LEU A 93 -6.11 -5.81 9.24
C LEU A 93 -4.93 -4.92 9.62
N ILE A 94 -4.08 -5.41 10.54
CA ILE A 94 -2.92 -4.65 11.03
C ILE A 94 -1.89 -4.45 9.91
N ARG A 95 -1.62 -5.50 9.12
CA ARG A 95 -0.68 -5.44 8.01
C ARG A 95 -1.16 -4.49 6.91
N ALA A 96 -2.44 -4.45 6.61
CA ALA A 96 -3.02 -3.50 5.66
C ALA A 96 -2.93 -2.05 6.19
N HIS A 97 -3.18 -1.84 7.48
CA HIS A 97 -3.00 -0.54 8.12
C HIS A 97 -1.55 -0.05 8.00
N ASN A 98 -0.59 -0.87 8.42
CA ASN A 98 0.83 -0.53 8.36
C ASN A 98 1.33 -0.37 6.91
N ALA A 99 0.77 -1.12 5.97
CA ALA A 99 1.08 -0.99 4.55
C ALA A 99 0.63 0.36 3.97
N ALA A 100 -0.52 0.87 4.40
CA ALA A 100 -0.98 2.20 4.04
C ALA A 100 -0.08 3.29 4.64
N ASP A 101 0.29 3.15 5.91
CA ASP A 101 1.21 4.07 6.57
C ASP A 101 2.58 4.04 5.88
N TRP A 102 3.06 2.86 5.44
CA TRP A 102 4.30 2.72 4.68
C TRP A 102 4.29 3.54 3.39
N GLN A 103 3.18 3.54 2.65
CA GLN A 103 3.04 4.37 1.46
C GLN A 103 3.14 5.87 1.80
N GLN A 104 2.70 6.28 2.99
CA GLN A 104 2.88 7.65 3.47
C GLN A 104 4.35 7.91 3.85
N PHE A 105 5.00 6.97 4.55
CA PHE A 105 6.40 7.12 4.96
C PHE A 105 7.35 7.32 3.77
N ILE A 106 7.12 6.60 2.67
CA ILE A 106 7.90 6.81 1.44
C ILE A 106 7.68 8.22 0.88
N ARG A 107 6.46 8.75 0.92
CA ARG A 107 6.15 10.08 0.40
C ARG A 107 6.80 11.20 1.22
N ASP A 108 6.84 11.02 2.52
CA ASP A 108 7.31 12.03 3.47
C ASP A 108 8.79 11.85 3.85
N ALA A 109 9.50 10.87 3.25
CA ALA A 109 10.89 10.54 3.57
C ALA A 109 11.88 11.69 3.35
N ASP A 110 11.51 12.69 2.55
CA ASP A 110 12.32 13.88 2.32
C ASP A 110 12.37 14.81 3.54
N VAL A 111 11.32 14.78 4.36
CA VAL A 111 11.21 15.64 5.56
C VAL A 111 11.47 14.83 6.83
N MET A 112 11.00 13.60 6.86
CA MET A 112 11.16 12.66 7.98
C MET A 112 11.80 11.36 7.45
N PRO A 113 13.15 11.32 7.35
CA PRO A 113 13.83 10.24 6.64
C PRO A 113 13.86 8.91 7.39
N ASN A 114 13.58 8.91 8.69
CA ASN A 114 13.76 7.76 9.55
C ASN A 114 12.42 7.25 10.11
N LEU A 115 12.39 5.97 10.43
CA LEU A 115 11.28 5.30 11.10
C LEU A 115 11.73 4.78 12.45
N ARG A 116 10.94 5.06 13.47
CA ARG A 116 11.12 4.54 14.82
C ARG A 116 10.10 3.48 15.12
N TRP A 117 10.55 2.36 15.71
CA TRP A 117 9.66 1.33 16.21
C TRP A 117 8.94 1.81 17.48
N MET A 118 7.60 1.74 17.46
CA MET A 118 6.76 2.20 18.56
C MET A 118 6.22 1.04 19.40
N PRO A 119 5.93 1.27 20.70
CA PRO A 119 5.34 0.28 21.57
C PRO A 119 4.00 -0.24 21.02
N THR A 120 3.72 -1.49 21.34
CA THR A 120 2.42 -2.10 21.05
C THR A 120 1.33 -1.55 21.97
N THR A 121 0.10 -1.48 21.45
CA THR A 121 -1.12 -1.21 22.23
C THR A 121 -1.77 -2.49 22.78
N SER A 122 -1.15 -3.65 22.54
CA SER A 122 -1.65 -4.93 23.03
C SER A 122 -1.48 -5.05 24.55
N PRO A 123 -2.50 -5.56 25.28
CA PRO A 123 -2.35 -5.90 26.69
C PRO A 123 -1.41 -7.10 26.91
N MET A 124 -1.18 -7.91 25.85
CA MET A 124 -0.21 -9.02 25.83
C MET A 124 0.78 -8.79 24.67
N PRO A 125 1.82 -7.98 24.89
CA PRO A 125 2.77 -7.63 23.86
C PRO A 125 3.62 -8.83 23.43
N GLU A 126 3.96 -8.87 22.14
CA GLU A 126 4.96 -9.80 21.62
C GLU A 126 6.33 -9.49 22.23
N SER A 127 6.90 -10.47 22.93
CA SER A 127 8.12 -10.28 23.71
C SER A 127 9.35 -9.98 22.85
N SER A 128 9.44 -10.54 21.66
CA SER A 128 10.56 -10.33 20.74
C SER A 128 10.65 -8.90 20.22
N HIS A 129 9.51 -8.19 20.10
CA HIS A 129 9.49 -6.79 19.67
C HIS A 129 9.78 -5.79 20.79
N ARG A 130 9.78 -6.27 22.04
CA ARG A 130 9.96 -5.39 23.20
C ARG A 130 11.28 -4.62 23.14
N ALA A 131 12.35 -5.31 22.79
CA ALA A 131 13.66 -4.71 22.66
C ALA A 131 13.69 -3.59 21.59
N PHE A 132 12.96 -3.73 20.47
CA PHE A 132 12.92 -2.72 19.42
C PHE A 132 12.40 -1.36 19.91
N TRP A 133 11.29 -1.33 20.64
CA TRP A 133 10.76 -0.06 21.15
C TRP A 133 11.48 0.43 22.43
N GLU A 134 11.91 -0.47 23.32
CA GLU A 134 12.65 -0.07 24.53
C GLU A 134 13.99 0.59 24.17
N ARG A 135 14.66 0.06 23.13
CA ARG A 135 15.91 0.62 22.60
C ARG A 135 15.67 1.76 21.63
N LYS A 136 14.41 2.08 21.28
CA LYS A 136 14.03 3.11 20.30
C LYS A 136 14.69 2.89 18.94
N LEU A 137 14.66 1.64 18.44
CA LEU A 137 15.21 1.32 17.12
C LEU A 137 14.70 2.31 16.08
N THR A 138 15.61 3.07 15.50
CA THR A 138 15.34 4.11 14.50
C THR A 138 16.23 3.87 13.29
N LEU A 139 15.65 3.67 12.11
CA LEU A 139 16.38 3.38 10.88
C LEU A 139 15.81 4.18 9.71
N PRO A 140 16.62 4.50 8.69
CA PRO A 140 16.12 5.14 7.47
C PRO A 140 14.95 4.35 6.85
N VAL A 141 13.98 5.06 6.25
CA VAL A 141 12.86 4.44 5.50
C VAL A 141 13.36 3.48 4.43
N SER A 142 14.54 3.78 3.85
CA SER A 142 15.18 2.96 2.81
C SER A 142 15.99 1.78 3.34
N ASP A 143 16.10 1.60 4.66
CA ASP A 143 16.92 0.53 5.23
C ASP A 143 16.34 -0.85 4.88
N PRO A 144 17.17 -1.80 4.38
CA PRO A 144 16.73 -3.16 4.05
C PRO A 144 16.14 -3.95 5.21
N PHE A 145 16.44 -3.58 6.46
CA PHE A 145 15.82 -4.17 7.65
C PHE A 145 14.29 -4.20 7.53
N TRP A 146 13.68 -3.16 6.95
CA TRP A 146 12.25 -3.05 6.77
C TRP A 146 11.67 -3.95 5.66
N ASP A 147 12.47 -4.70 4.95
CA ASP A 147 11.98 -5.67 3.96
C ASP A 147 11.33 -6.86 4.66
N GLU A 148 11.91 -7.28 5.77
CA GLU A 148 11.49 -8.44 6.55
C GLU A 148 10.90 -8.04 7.91
N HIS A 149 11.56 -7.13 8.64
CA HIS A 149 11.16 -6.72 9.98
C HIS A 149 10.32 -5.45 9.96
N HIS A 150 9.06 -5.57 10.29
CA HIS A 150 8.17 -4.42 10.46
C HIS A 150 7.00 -4.81 11.39
N PRO A 151 6.24 -3.85 11.94
CA PRO A 151 5.03 -4.18 12.68
C PRO A 151 4.10 -5.07 11.86
N GLY A 152 3.75 -6.25 12.40
CA GLY A 152 3.01 -7.28 11.70
C GLY A 152 3.86 -8.42 11.14
N ASP A 153 5.16 -8.54 11.49
CA ASP A 153 6.01 -9.70 11.20
C ASP A 153 5.83 -10.84 12.21
N ARG A 154 4.91 -10.66 13.16
CA ARG A 154 4.42 -11.66 14.12
C ARG A 154 2.90 -11.70 14.07
N TRP A 155 2.32 -12.90 14.23
CA TRP A 155 0.87 -13.06 14.31
C TRP A 155 0.31 -12.29 15.51
N ASN A 156 -0.76 -11.50 15.26
CA ASN A 156 -1.39 -10.60 16.25
C ASN A 156 -0.51 -9.46 16.78
N CYS A 157 0.61 -9.15 16.15
CA CYS A 157 1.42 -7.99 16.50
C CYS A 157 0.60 -6.69 16.34
N LYS A 158 0.66 -5.81 17.34
CA LYS A 158 -0.01 -4.49 17.36
C LYS A 158 0.98 -3.35 17.55
N CYS A 159 2.22 -3.54 17.14
CA CYS A 159 3.20 -2.48 17.05
C CYS A 159 2.89 -1.53 15.89
N SER A 160 3.54 -0.39 15.87
CA SER A 160 3.49 0.58 14.78
C SER A 160 4.87 1.20 14.53
N LEU A 161 5.00 1.95 13.45
CA LEU A 161 6.14 2.80 13.16
C LEU A 161 5.73 4.25 13.24
N GLN A 162 6.66 5.10 13.63
CA GLN A 162 6.53 6.55 13.58
C GLN A 162 7.65 7.13 12.74
N GLN A 163 7.30 8.00 11.81
CA GLN A 163 8.30 8.80 11.10
C GLN A 163 8.93 9.84 12.02
N THR A 164 10.23 10.06 11.86
CA THR A 164 11.01 11.00 12.67
C THR A 164 12.21 11.51 11.88
N ASP A 165 12.70 12.68 12.27
CA ASP A 165 13.98 13.25 11.86
C ASP A 165 15.11 12.95 12.87
N ASP A 166 14.79 12.26 13.97
CA ASP A 166 15.80 11.83 14.95
C ASP A 166 16.88 10.97 14.28
N PRO A 167 18.14 11.06 14.75
CA PRO A 167 19.24 10.28 14.21
C PRO A 167 18.96 8.76 14.21
N PRO A 168 19.35 8.04 13.15
CA PRO A 168 19.21 6.58 13.12
C PRO A 168 20.18 5.90 14.11
N THR A 169 19.78 4.68 14.53
CA THR A 169 20.52 3.82 15.46
C THR A 169 20.89 2.48 14.79
N PRO A 170 21.70 2.50 13.69
CA PRO A 170 21.97 1.31 12.88
C PRO A 170 22.75 0.23 13.65
N GLU A 171 23.48 0.59 14.68
CA GLU A 171 24.22 -0.31 15.56
C GLU A 171 23.32 -1.31 16.28
N LEU A 172 22.06 -0.93 16.53
CA LEU A 172 21.10 -1.80 17.20
C LEU A 172 20.66 -2.98 16.32
N LYS A 173 20.85 -2.93 15.01
CA LYS A 173 20.47 -4.04 14.10
C LYS A 173 21.18 -5.34 14.46
N ALA A 174 22.44 -5.26 14.88
CA ALA A 174 23.22 -6.43 15.25
C ALA A 174 22.64 -7.17 16.48
N GLU A 175 21.99 -6.44 17.38
CA GLU A 175 21.35 -7.01 18.58
C GLU A 175 20.13 -7.87 18.22
N PHE A 176 19.52 -7.61 17.07
CA PHE A 176 18.26 -8.23 16.61
C PHE A 176 18.44 -9.23 15.46
N ALA A 177 19.67 -9.51 15.06
CA ALA A 177 19.97 -10.41 13.93
C ALA A 177 19.46 -11.84 14.09
N GLY A 178 19.09 -12.28 15.31
CA GLY A 178 18.51 -13.58 15.57
C GLY A 178 16.98 -13.65 15.61
N GLU A 179 16.31 -12.50 15.50
CA GLU A 179 14.85 -12.38 15.60
C GLU A 179 14.20 -12.49 14.21
N ALA A 180 14.09 -13.72 13.69
CA ALA A 180 13.45 -13.93 12.38
C ALA A 180 11.93 -13.71 12.43
N PRO A 181 11.31 -13.12 11.38
CA PRO A 181 9.84 -13.05 11.24
C PRO A 181 9.17 -14.41 11.30
N GLN A 182 7.91 -14.46 11.70
CA GLN A 182 7.16 -15.71 11.69
C GLN A 182 6.79 -16.13 10.24
N PRO A 183 6.75 -17.46 9.96
CA PRO A 183 6.37 -17.95 8.63
C PRO A 183 5.05 -17.38 8.16
N GLY A 184 5.02 -16.89 6.93
CA GLY A 184 3.89 -16.20 6.33
C GLY A 184 3.89 -14.68 6.50
N LEU A 185 4.88 -14.13 7.23
CA LEU A 185 4.95 -12.70 7.57
C LEU A 185 6.34 -12.09 7.28
N THR A 186 7.15 -12.75 6.46
CA THR A 186 8.54 -12.37 6.15
C THR A 186 8.67 -11.26 5.09
N ASN A 187 7.57 -10.66 4.69
CA ASN A 187 7.52 -9.59 3.69
C ASN A 187 6.96 -8.30 4.27
N ASN A 188 7.25 -7.18 3.65
CA ASN A 188 6.62 -5.90 3.96
C ASN A 188 5.48 -5.60 2.96
N PRO A 189 4.20 -5.70 3.36
CA PRO A 189 3.06 -5.50 2.47
C PRO A 189 2.98 -4.07 1.90
N GLY A 190 3.59 -3.09 2.56
CA GLY A 190 3.71 -1.73 2.06
C GLY A 190 4.69 -1.60 0.88
N LYS A 191 5.63 -2.55 0.73
CA LYS A 191 6.60 -2.57 -0.37
C LYS A 191 6.13 -3.43 -1.55
N ASP A 192 5.61 -4.63 -1.28
CA ASP A 192 5.30 -5.63 -2.31
C ASP A 192 3.79 -5.80 -2.60
N GLY A 193 2.92 -5.25 -1.75
CA GLY A 193 1.47 -5.38 -1.89
C GLY A 193 0.91 -6.76 -1.52
N HIS A 194 1.70 -7.60 -0.84
CA HIS A 194 1.27 -8.92 -0.39
C HIS A 194 0.91 -8.91 1.09
N THR A 195 -0.34 -9.28 1.41
CA THR A 195 -0.80 -9.35 2.79
C THR A 195 -0.01 -10.37 3.61
N PHE A 196 0.31 -11.51 3.03
CA PHE A 196 1.09 -12.59 3.63
C PHE A 196 2.23 -12.99 2.70
N SER A 197 3.32 -13.52 3.23
CA SER A 197 4.43 -14.05 2.44
C SER A 197 4.22 -15.52 2.05
N GLN A 198 4.87 -15.94 0.98
CA GLN A 198 4.68 -17.28 0.42
C GLN A 198 5.40 -18.41 1.19
N ASP A 199 6.16 -18.09 2.22
CA ASP A 199 6.73 -19.06 3.17
C ASP A 199 5.70 -19.57 4.19
N HIS A 200 4.46 -19.03 4.15
CA HIS A 200 3.36 -19.53 4.97
C HIS A 200 3.09 -21.02 4.70
N PRO A 201 2.82 -21.84 5.73
CA PRO A 201 2.62 -23.30 5.60
C PRO A 201 1.52 -23.75 4.64
N TYR A 202 0.63 -22.86 4.19
CA TYR A 202 -0.38 -23.19 3.16
C TYR A 202 0.23 -23.25 1.77
N PHE A 203 1.29 -22.51 1.51
CA PHE A 203 1.93 -22.53 0.21
C PHE A 203 2.79 -23.77 -0.01
N PRO A 204 2.91 -24.25 -1.24
CA PRO A 204 3.77 -25.39 -1.55
C PRO A 204 5.24 -24.98 -1.41
N LYS A 205 6.07 -25.90 -0.91
CA LYS A 205 7.51 -25.67 -0.81
C LYS A 205 8.20 -25.50 -2.15
N SER A 206 7.59 -26.02 -3.21
CA SER A 206 8.08 -25.92 -4.60
C SER A 206 6.94 -26.12 -5.58
N CYS A 207 7.13 -25.69 -6.83
CA CYS A 207 6.17 -25.96 -7.92
C CYS A 207 5.95 -27.47 -8.15
N SER A 208 6.98 -28.30 -7.94
CA SER A 208 6.83 -29.77 -8.06
C SER A 208 5.91 -30.38 -7.01
N SER A 209 5.76 -29.76 -5.86
CA SER A 209 4.82 -30.18 -4.80
C SER A 209 3.46 -29.46 -4.88
N CYS A 210 3.30 -28.51 -5.79
CA CYS A 210 2.06 -27.73 -5.93
C CYS A 210 0.96 -28.58 -6.62
N GLY A 211 -0.18 -28.78 -5.92
CA GLY A 211 -1.32 -29.52 -6.46
C GLY A 211 -1.94 -28.87 -7.70
N PHE A 212 -1.85 -27.55 -7.83
CA PHE A 212 -2.33 -26.79 -8.99
C PHE A 212 -1.39 -26.92 -10.18
N TYR A 213 -0.08 -26.90 -9.96
CA TYR A 213 0.92 -27.09 -11.00
C TYR A 213 0.83 -28.49 -11.65
N LYS A 214 0.64 -29.55 -10.86
CA LYS A 214 0.52 -30.92 -11.35
C LYS A 214 -0.70 -31.12 -12.27
N LYS A 215 -1.76 -30.32 -12.11
CA LYS A 215 -2.97 -30.35 -12.93
C LYS A 215 -2.85 -29.50 -14.20
N ALA A 216 -1.82 -28.66 -14.32
CA ALA A 216 -1.60 -27.85 -15.50
C ALA A 216 -1.26 -28.75 -16.72
N SER A 217 -1.76 -28.39 -17.90
CA SER A 217 -1.44 -29.10 -19.14
C SER A 217 0.06 -29.02 -19.43
N ILE A 218 0.59 -30.00 -20.19
CA ILE A 218 2.01 -30.01 -20.62
C ILE A 218 2.38 -28.69 -21.29
N LYS A 219 1.51 -28.11 -22.11
CA LYS A 219 1.68 -26.81 -22.76
C LYS A 219 1.89 -25.68 -21.72
N ASN A 220 1.12 -25.65 -20.67
CA ASN A 220 1.24 -24.65 -19.60
C ASN A 220 2.49 -24.87 -18.73
N ARG A 221 3.05 -26.08 -18.66
CA ARG A 221 4.30 -26.38 -17.95
C ARG A 221 5.53 -25.96 -18.73
N LEU A 222 5.49 -26.11 -20.05
CA LEU A 222 6.62 -25.79 -20.92
C LEU A 222 6.75 -24.29 -21.16
N LEU A 223 5.64 -23.55 -21.25
CA LEU A 223 5.64 -22.13 -21.56
C LEU A 223 6.53 -21.28 -20.64
N PRO A 224 6.49 -21.42 -19.31
CA PRO A 224 7.38 -20.67 -18.41
C PRO A 224 8.86 -21.06 -18.54
N ALA A 225 9.16 -22.32 -18.85
CA ALA A 225 10.54 -22.74 -19.09
C ALA A 225 11.10 -22.07 -20.35
N PHE A 226 10.29 -21.96 -21.42
CA PHE A 226 10.66 -21.24 -22.62
C PHE A 226 10.78 -19.72 -22.43
N LEU A 227 9.95 -19.14 -21.56
CA LEU A 227 9.96 -17.71 -21.29
C LEU A 227 10.94 -17.32 -20.17
N ASN A 228 11.74 -18.27 -19.67
CA ASN A 228 12.67 -18.07 -18.54
C ASN A 228 11.96 -17.48 -17.28
N ILE A 229 10.66 -17.70 -17.15
CA ILE A 229 9.86 -17.25 -16.03
C ILE A 229 10.17 -18.16 -14.85
N ARG A 230 10.98 -17.68 -13.93
CA ARG A 230 11.21 -18.36 -12.66
C ARG A 230 9.94 -18.22 -11.81
N ALA A 231 9.11 -19.27 -11.78
CA ALA A 231 7.96 -19.35 -10.88
C ALA A 231 8.44 -19.54 -9.42
N LYS A 232 9.12 -18.52 -8.87
CA LYS A 232 9.50 -18.49 -7.44
C LYS A 232 8.42 -17.85 -6.59
N ASP A 233 7.52 -17.14 -7.21
CA ASP A 233 6.48 -16.39 -6.53
C ASP A 233 5.11 -16.95 -6.90
N CYS A 234 4.40 -17.49 -5.90
CA CYS A 234 3.06 -18.00 -6.08
C CYS A 234 2.04 -16.90 -6.42
N TYR A 235 2.30 -15.66 -6.04
CA TYR A 235 1.46 -14.52 -6.37
C TYR A 235 1.57 -14.14 -7.85
N ASP A 236 2.74 -14.34 -8.42
CA ASP A 236 3.05 -14.08 -9.83
C ASP A 236 3.06 -15.33 -10.72
N CYS A 237 2.59 -16.45 -10.19
CA CYS A 237 2.61 -17.73 -10.87
C CYS A 237 1.80 -17.69 -12.17
N PRO A 238 2.37 -18.04 -13.33
CA PRO A 238 1.65 -18.08 -14.61
C PRO A 238 0.55 -19.14 -14.65
N TYR A 239 0.58 -20.09 -13.72
CA TYR A 239 -0.45 -21.15 -13.57
C TYR A 239 -1.56 -20.77 -12.60
N ILE A 240 -1.53 -19.61 -12.02
CA ILE A 240 -2.49 -19.19 -11.00
C ILE A 240 -3.93 -19.16 -11.53
N ASN A 241 -4.14 -19.09 -12.86
CA ASN A 241 -5.45 -19.26 -13.50
C ASN A 241 -6.10 -20.61 -13.19
N ASN A 242 -5.27 -21.62 -12.88
CA ASN A 242 -5.77 -22.94 -12.42
C ASN A 242 -6.07 -22.95 -10.92
N CYS A 243 -5.56 -21.95 -10.17
CA CYS A 243 -5.77 -21.84 -8.72
C CYS A 243 -7.02 -21.02 -8.38
N ILE A 244 -7.36 -20.05 -9.22
CA ILE A 244 -8.41 -19.07 -8.93
C ILE A 244 -9.43 -19.05 -10.07
N PRO A 245 -10.69 -19.45 -9.84
CA PRO A 245 -11.74 -19.36 -10.84
C PRO A 245 -12.02 -17.91 -11.26
N GLY A 246 -12.03 -17.61 -12.55
CA GLY A 246 -12.49 -16.33 -13.12
C GLY A 246 -11.42 -15.25 -13.33
N LYS A 247 -10.17 -15.61 -13.42
CA LYS A 247 -9.01 -14.70 -13.42
C LYS A 247 -8.80 -13.77 -14.62
N GLY A 248 -9.43 -13.96 -15.76
CA GLY A 248 -9.21 -13.12 -16.95
C GLY A 248 -9.45 -11.61 -16.73
N LYS A 249 -10.22 -11.23 -15.70
CA LYS A 249 -10.39 -9.83 -15.26
C LYS A 249 -9.20 -9.33 -14.42
N VAL A 250 -8.61 -10.21 -13.61
CA VAL A 250 -7.49 -9.88 -12.72
C VAL A 250 -6.20 -9.69 -13.51
N GLU A 251 -5.99 -10.45 -14.57
CA GLU A 251 -4.83 -10.33 -15.45
C GLU A 251 -4.79 -8.97 -16.16
N LYS A 252 -5.93 -8.50 -16.69
CA LYS A 252 -6.05 -7.15 -17.26
C LYS A 252 -5.81 -6.04 -16.25
N GLN A 253 -6.28 -6.22 -15.01
CA GLN A 253 -6.02 -5.27 -13.92
C GLN A 253 -4.53 -5.25 -13.55
N ARG A 254 -3.85 -6.39 -13.58
CA ARG A 254 -2.43 -6.51 -13.28
C ARG A 254 -1.53 -5.89 -14.37
N GLU A 255 -1.84 -6.12 -15.64
CA GLU A 255 -1.16 -5.45 -16.75
C GLU A 255 -1.31 -3.93 -16.65
N ALA A 256 -2.52 -3.44 -16.35
CA ALA A 256 -2.77 -2.04 -16.09
C ALA A 256 -1.97 -1.50 -14.88
N GLN A 257 -1.82 -2.31 -13.81
CA GLN A 257 -1.03 -1.96 -12.63
C GLN A 257 0.47 -1.92 -12.92
N GLN A 258 0.99 -2.88 -13.68
CA GLN A 258 2.41 -2.90 -14.09
C GLN A 258 2.74 -1.73 -15.00
N GLN A 259 1.84 -1.40 -15.94
CA GLN A 259 1.98 -0.22 -16.78
C GLN A 259 1.93 1.06 -15.94
N ALA A 260 0.99 1.19 -15.01
CA ALA A 260 0.90 2.33 -14.10
C ALA A 260 2.15 2.45 -13.21
N ALA A 261 2.67 1.34 -12.68
CA ALA A 261 3.91 1.32 -11.89
C ALA A 261 5.15 1.71 -12.71
N ALA A 262 5.23 1.26 -13.97
CA ALA A 262 6.30 1.66 -14.89
C ALA A 262 6.22 3.15 -15.22
N HIS A 263 5.02 3.68 -15.46
CA HIS A 263 4.80 5.11 -15.67
C HIS A 263 5.17 5.93 -14.43
N ILE A 264 4.79 5.49 -13.22
CA ILE A 264 5.17 6.14 -11.97
C ILE A 264 6.69 6.12 -11.78
N LYS A 265 7.36 5.01 -12.10
CA LYS A 265 8.82 4.91 -12.00
C LYS A 265 9.53 5.84 -12.97
N ALA A 266 9.09 5.89 -14.22
CA ALA A 266 9.63 6.80 -15.23
C ALA A 266 9.40 8.26 -14.83
N PHE A 267 8.21 8.59 -14.35
CA PHE A 267 7.86 9.92 -13.87
C PHE A 267 8.64 10.35 -12.63
N ARG A 268 8.91 9.42 -11.69
CA ARG A 268 9.77 9.70 -10.53
C ARG A 268 11.18 10.10 -10.95
N ALA A 269 11.71 9.47 -11.99
CA ALA A 269 13.04 9.83 -12.51
C ALA A 269 13.07 11.25 -13.11
N THR A 270 11.98 11.72 -13.71
CA THR A 270 11.88 13.10 -14.24
C THR A 270 11.67 14.15 -13.15
N LEU A 271 11.21 13.75 -11.95
CA LEU A 271 10.96 14.68 -10.83
C LEU A 271 12.19 14.95 -9.95
N ASP A 272 13.18 14.05 -9.96
CA ASP A 272 14.35 14.17 -9.11
C ASP A 272 15.10 15.50 -9.29
N PRO A 273 15.21 16.11 -10.50
CA PRO A 273 15.82 17.41 -10.70
C PRO A 273 15.09 18.58 -10.00
N TYR A 274 13.78 18.43 -9.74
CA TYR A 274 12.93 19.51 -9.20
C TYR A 274 12.68 19.38 -7.70
N ARG A 275 13.30 18.40 -7.07
CA ARG A 275 13.14 18.14 -5.65
C ARG A 275 13.70 19.30 -4.80
N GLY A 276 12.81 19.94 -4.05
CA GLY A 276 13.15 21.06 -3.18
C GLY A 276 13.50 22.34 -3.92
N THR A 277 13.21 22.44 -5.23
CA THR A 277 13.47 23.64 -6.01
C THR A 277 12.50 24.75 -5.64
N THR A 278 13.03 25.92 -5.31
CA THR A 278 12.27 27.17 -5.14
C THR A 278 12.50 28.04 -6.35
N LEU A 279 11.41 28.44 -6.98
CA LEU A 279 11.39 29.31 -8.14
C LEU A 279 11.03 30.73 -7.72
N HIS A 280 11.81 31.69 -8.19
CA HIS A 280 11.55 33.11 -7.97
C HIS A 280 10.89 33.70 -9.22
N ASN A 281 9.69 34.23 -9.06
CA ASN A 281 8.97 34.94 -10.12
C ASN A 281 7.98 35.93 -9.49
N ASN A 282 7.95 37.16 -10.00
CA ASN A 282 7.07 38.20 -9.52
C ASN A 282 5.57 37.94 -9.82
N ASP A 283 5.26 36.96 -10.66
CA ASP A 283 3.88 36.54 -10.93
C ASP A 283 3.28 35.75 -9.75
N PHE A 284 4.09 35.25 -8.82
CA PHE A 284 3.61 34.61 -7.61
C PHE A 284 3.35 35.63 -6.51
N VAL A 285 2.30 35.39 -5.70
CA VAL A 285 1.89 36.32 -4.63
C VAL A 285 3.00 36.57 -3.61
N SER A 286 3.79 35.55 -3.25
CA SER A 286 4.95 35.69 -2.37
C SER A 286 6.28 35.89 -3.12
N GLY A 287 6.25 36.04 -4.44
CA GLY A 287 7.44 36.16 -5.29
C GLY A 287 8.21 34.87 -5.49
N LYS A 288 7.72 33.74 -4.98
CA LYS A 288 8.40 32.43 -5.08
C LYS A 288 7.41 31.29 -5.01
N LEU A 289 7.69 30.19 -5.73
CA LEU A 289 6.96 28.95 -5.68
C LEU A 289 7.92 27.79 -5.36
N THR A 290 7.60 27.00 -4.37
CA THR A 290 8.36 25.78 -4.03
C THR A 290 7.68 24.57 -4.63
N ILE A 291 8.45 23.74 -5.35
CA ILE A 291 7.99 22.46 -5.89
C ILE A 291 8.63 21.37 -5.05
N LEU A 292 7.78 20.64 -4.31
CA LEU A 292 8.18 19.47 -3.58
C LEU A 292 7.96 18.23 -4.46
N ARG A 293 8.75 17.19 -4.25
CA ARG A 293 8.52 15.88 -4.89
C ARG A 293 7.07 15.40 -4.74
N ARG A 294 6.47 15.66 -3.57
CA ARG A 294 5.07 15.35 -3.29
C ARG A 294 4.11 16.13 -4.17
N SER A 295 4.38 17.41 -4.43
CA SER A 295 3.54 18.27 -5.28
C SER A 295 3.32 17.64 -6.64
N MET A 296 4.39 17.20 -7.28
CA MET A 296 4.32 16.61 -8.60
C MET A 296 3.67 15.21 -8.58
N GLN A 297 3.88 14.45 -7.50
CA GLN A 297 3.15 13.19 -7.31
C GLN A 297 1.64 13.40 -7.17
N ASP A 298 1.22 14.39 -6.40
CA ASP A 298 -0.19 14.71 -6.21
C ASP A 298 -0.81 15.17 -7.54
N VAL A 299 -0.12 16.01 -8.34
CA VAL A 299 -0.58 16.40 -9.69
C VAL A 299 -0.77 15.16 -10.58
N PHE A 300 0.21 14.26 -10.62
CA PHE A 300 0.14 13.04 -11.41
C PHE A 300 -0.98 12.10 -10.95
N GLU A 301 -1.11 11.91 -9.65
CA GLU A 301 -2.09 10.97 -9.09
C GLU A 301 -3.53 11.40 -9.32
N HIS A 302 -3.80 12.69 -9.29
CA HIS A 302 -5.15 13.24 -9.51
C HIS A 302 -5.57 13.29 -11.00
N ASN A 303 -4.61 13.25 -11.94
CA ASN A 303 -4.88 13.50 -13.35
C ASN A 303 -4.43 12.38 -14.31
N ARG A 304 -4.36 11.15 -13.87
CA ARG A 304 -3.84 10.01 -14.66
C ARG A 304 -4.53 9.80 -16.00
N GLU A 305 -5.79 10.20 -16.10
CA GLU A 305 -6.61 10.03 -17.30
C GLU A 305 -6.51 11.24 -18.26
N ASP A 306 -5.94 12.35 -17.80
CA ASP A 306 -5.71 13.53 -18.63
C ASP A 306 -4.40 13.41 -19.41
N LEU A 307 -4.50 12.87 -20.62
CA LEU A 307 -3.35 12.60 -21.49
C LEU A 307 -2.56 13.86 -21.88
N LYS A 308 -3.23 15.02 -22.01
CA LYS A 308 -2.58 16.31 -22.33
C LYS A 308 -1.72 16.77 -21.15
N LEU A 309 -2.29 16.77 -19.95
CA LEU A 309 -1.55 17.14 -18.75
C LEU A 309 -0.42 16.16 -18.49
N MET A 310 -0.63 14.85 -18.71
CA MET A 310 0.42 13.85 -18.56
C MET A 310 1.57 14.02 -19.56
N ALA A 311 1.29 14.38 -20.81
CA ALA A 311 2.32 14.69 -21.79
C ALA A 311 3.11 15.94 -21.38
N TRP A 312 2.42 17.00 -20.98
CA TRP A 312 3.03 18.24 -20.50
C TRP A 312 3.91 18.02 -19.25
N LEU A 313 3.48 17.20 -18.31
CA LEU A 313 4.25 16.86 -17.12
C LEU A 313 5.50 16.01 -17.42
N LYS A 314 5.47 15.21 -18.49
CA LYS A 314 6.60 14.36 -18.87
C LYS A 314 7.81 15.20 -19.30
N ASP A 315 7.54 16.29 -20.02
CA ASP A 315 8.56 17.20 -20.53
C ASP A 315 8.66 18.47 -19.67
N PHE A 316 8.18 18.41 -18.42
CA PHE A 316 8.09 19.54 -17.51
C PHE A 316 9.50 20.12 -17.22
N ASP A 317 9.60 21.43 -17.40
CA ASP A 317 10.74 22.23 -16.99
C ASP A 317 10.28 23.51 -16.27
N LEU A 318 11.25 24.32 -15.83
CA LEU A 318 10.96 25.56 -15.11
C LEU A 318 10.33 26.64 -15.98
N GLU A 319 10.49 26.55 -17.30
CA GLU A 319 9.89 27.50 -18.24
C GLU A 319 8.36 27.32 -18.31
N HIS A 320 7.86 26.08 -18.07
CA HIS A 320 6.44 25.78 -18.03
C HIS A 320 5.67 26.54 -16.92
N ILE A 321 6.38 27.08 -15.93
CA ILE A 321 5.77 27.84 -14.84
C ILE A 321 5.72 29.35 -15.18
N LYS A 322 6.52 29.77 -16.16
CA LYS A 322 6.44 31.13 -16.64
C LYS A 322 5.10 31.36 -17.33
N GLY A 323 4.45 32.47 -17.00
CA GLY A 323 3.14 32.80 -17.57
C GLY A 323 1.95 32.26 -16.82
N TRP A 324 2.13 31.60 -15.67
CA TRP A 324 1.02 31.32 -14.78
C TRP A 324 0.41 32.64 -14.30
N LYS A 325 -0.92 32.76 -14.36
CA LYS A 325 -1.65 33.98 -14.01
C LYS A 325 -2.41 33.77 -12.71
N TYR A 326 -2.10 34.55 -11.70
CA TYR A 326 -2.87 34.55 -10.46
C TYR A 326 -4.33 34.89 -10.70
N LYS A 327 -5.27 34.15 -10.10
CA LYS A 327 -6.70 34.28 -10.25
C LYS A 327 -7.46 34.56 -8.97
N GLY A 328 -6.92 34.13 -7.83
CA GLY A 328 -7.55 34.30 -6.56
C GLY A 328 -7.11 33.26 -5.53
N TRP A 329 -7.87 33.15 -4.47
CA TRP A 329 -7.55 32.32 -3.33
C TRP A 329 -8.77 31.59 -2.78
N ALA A 330 -8.57 30.61 -1.90
CA ALA A 330 -9.63 29.96 -1.13
C ALA A 330 -9.20 29.70 0.31
N GLU A 331 -10.19 29.62 1.18
CA GLU A 331 -9.96 29.29 2.59
C GLU A 331 -9.64 27.81 2.76
N ASN A 332 -8.72 27.53 3.65
CA ASN A 332 -8.53 26.15 4.13
C ASN A 332 -9.56 25.86 5.23
N ARG A 333 -10.76 25.44 4.84
CA ARG A 333 -11.89 25.21 5.74
C ARG A 333 -11.74 23.88 6.51
N PRO A 334 -12.24 23.84 7.76
CA PRO A 334 -12.42 22.58 8.46
C PRO A 334 -13.37 21.64 7.69
N TYR A 335 -13.35 20.37 8.04
CA TYR A 335 -14.39 19.44 7.59
C TYR A 335 -15.76 19.91 8.11
N ASP A 336 -16.76 19.94 7.24
CA ASP A 336 -18.14 20.19 7.65
C ASP A 336 -18.71 18.96 8.40
N SER A 337 -19.83 19.17 9.11
CA SER A 337 -20.44 18.14 9.96
C SER A 337 -20.96 16.92 9.21
N SER A 338 -21.16 17.01 7.89
CA SER A 338 -21.60 15.90 7.04
C SER A 338 -20.42 15.08 6.50
N HIS A 339 -19.20 15.59 6.63
CA HIS A 339 -18.02 14.94 6.07
C HIS A 339 -17.60 13.70 6.89
N PRO A 340 -17.28 12.53 6.29
CA PRO A 340 -16.91 11.31 7.01
C PRO A 340 -15.71 11.43 7.96
N LYS A 341 -14.85 12.43 7.76
CA LYS A 341 -13.67 12.71 8.60
C LYS A 341 -13.92 13.84 9.63
N PHE A 342 -15.15 14.33 9.72
CA PHE A 342 -15.52 15.29 10.75
C PHE A 342 -15.37 14.67 12.15
N ASP A 343 -14.78 15.41 13.04
CA ASP A 343 -14.56 15.00 14.41
C ASP A 343 -15.27 15.99 15.35
N PRO A 344 -16.37 15.59 16.02
CA PRO A 344 -17.09 16.48 16.96
C PRO A 344 -16.22 16.98 18.11
N LYS A 345 -15.17 16.22 18.49
CA LYS A 345 -14.20 16.63 19.53
C LYS A 345 -13.17 17.63 19.02
N ASN A 346 -13.01 17.73 17.70
CA ASN A 346 -12.13 18.69 17.05
C ASN A 346 -12.80 19.27 15.79
N PRO A 347 -13.80 20.17 15.94
CA PRO A 347 -14.57 20.72 14.82
C PRO A 347 -13.72 21.58 13.87
N ASN A 348 -12.53 22.01 14.31
CA ASN A 348 -11.58 22.76 13.48
C ASN A 348 -10.58 21.89 12.72
N LYS A 349 -10.74 20.57 12.74
CA LYS A 349 -9.88 19.64 12.02
C LYS A 349 -9.96 19.90 10.51
N ARG A 350 -8.80 20.09 9.88
CA ARG A 350 -8.66 20.40 8.44
C ARG A 350 -7.98 19.24 7.70
N LYS A 351 -8.25 19.14 6.40
CA LYS A 351 -7.56 18.19 5.52
C LYS A 351 -6.05 18.46 5.41
N HIS A 352 -5.69 19.74 5.44
CA HIS A 352 -4.30 20.21 5.31
C HIS A 352 -3.96 21.14 6.48
N PRO A 353 -3.65 20.61 7.67
CA PRO A 353 -3.43 21.43 8.86
C PRO A 353 -2.24 22.39 8.74
N GLU A 354 -1.25 22.05 7.89
CA GLU A 354 -0.06 22.85 7.61
C GLU A 354 -0.33 24.04 6.65
N THR A 355 -1.50 24.08 6.02
CA THR A 355 -1.87 25.06 5.00
C THR A 355 -2.72 26.17 5.62
N GLU A 356 -2.35 27.43 5.41
CA GLU A 356 -3.12 28.59 5.86
C GLU A 356 -4.32 28.83 4.95
N TYR A 357 -4.06 28.89 3.64
CA TYR A 357 -5.05 29.08 2.57
C TYR A 357 -4.50 28.55 1.26
N PHE A 358 -5.34 28.49 0.22
CA PHE A 358 -4.95 28.08 -1.11
C PHE A 358 -4.91 29.29 -2.05
N LEU A 359 -3.99 29.24 -3.02
CA LEU A 359 -3.88 30.19 -4.13
C LEU A 359 -4.14 29.45 -5.44
N TYR A 360 -4.77 30.13 -6.39
CA TYR A 360 -5.08 29.55 -7.68
C TYR A 360 -4.46 30.37 -8.82
N TYR A 361 -3.78 29.66 -9.70
CA TYR A 361 -3.20 30.21 -10.92
C TYR A 361 -3.79 29.50 -12.13
N SER A 362 -4.05 30.23 -13.21
CA SER A 362 -4.41 29.62 -14.49
C SER A 362 -3.17 29.47 -15.36
N LEU A 363 -3.14 28.37 -16.11
CA LEU A 363 -2.12 28.08 -17.12
C LEU A 363 -2.79 27.47 -18.35
N GLU A 364 -2.15 27.62 -19.51
CA GLU A 364 -2.64 27.07 -20.77
C GLU A 364 -1.76 25.87 -21.16
N ILE A 365 -2.40 24.73 -21.49
CA ILE A 365 -1.73 23.53 -22.00
C ILE A 365 -2.46 23.12 -23.27
N ASP A 366 -1.81 23.18 -24.42
CA ASP A 366 -2.35 22.79 -25.71
C ASP A 366 -3.76 23.41 -26.00
N GLY A 367 -3.91 24.68 -25.67
CA GLY A 367 -5.17 25.44 -25.88
C GLY A 367 -6.27 25.18 -24.86
N ASP A 368 -6.03 24.35 -23.85
CA ASP A 368 -6.94 24.13 -22.72
C ASP A 368 -6.46 24.90 -21.50
N THR A 369 -7.37 25.52 -20.75
CA THR A 369 -7.07 26.19 -19.48
C THR A 369 -7.04 25.19 -18.34
N TYR A 370 -5.95 25.18 -17.60
CA TYR A 370 -5.75 24.43 -16.36
C TYR A 370 -5.59 25.36 -15.16
N TRP A 371 -5.78 24.80 -13.98
CA TRP A 371 -5.76 25.52 -12.71
C TRP A 371 -4.71 24.88 -11.79
N ALA A 372 -3.65 25.63 -11.51
CA ALA A 372 -2.67 25.22 -10.49
C ALA A 372 -3.20 25.66 -9.11
N ASN A 373 -3.36 24.69 -8.23
CA ASN A 373 -3.69 24.90 -6.82
C ASN A 373 -2.38 24.91 -6.02
N VAL A 374 -2.15 25.98 -5.30
CA VAL A 374 -0.94 26.24 -4.53
C VAL A 374 -1.31 26.42 -3.07
N LYS A 375 -0.67 25.69 -2.18
CA LYS A 375 -0.82 25.82 -0.74
C LYS A 375 0.06 26.95 -0.22
N MET A 376 -0.51 27.90 0.49
CA MET A 376 0.26 28.81 1.31
C MET A 376 0.55 28.13 2.66
N ARG A 377 1.80 27.82 2.90
CA ARG A 377 2.27 27.14 4.12
C ARG A 377 3.10 28.07 4.97
N LYS A 378 3.05 27.89 6.28
CA LYS A 378 3.85 28.69 7.23
C LYS A 378 5.36 28.47 7.09
N ASP A 379 5.75 27.22 6.77
CA ASP A 379 7.15 26.77 6.74
C ASP A 379 7.83 27.01 5.39
N TYR A 380 7.10 26.90 4.27
CA TYR A 380 7.66 26.95 2.91
C TYR A 380 7.14 28.12 2.05
N GLY A 381 6.12 28.86 2.50
CA GLY A 381 5.41 29.83 1.66
C GLY A 381 4.53 29.15 0.63
N GLU A 382 4.61 29.58 -0.62
CA GLU A 382 3.82 28.98 -1.71
C GLU A 382 4.40 27.64 -2.15
N VAL A 383 3.59 26.58 -2.05
CA VAL A 383 3.95 25.19 -2.42
C VAL A 383 2.93 24.66 -3.41
N LEU A 384 3.37 24.22 -4.58
CA LEU A 384 2.49 23.58 -5.56
C LEU A 384 1.82 22.36 -4.96
N TYR A 385 0.49 22.26 -5.11
CA TYR A 385 -0.30 21.13 -4.59
C TYR A 385 -0.84 20.24 -5.71
N THR A 386 -1.62 20.81 -6.65
CA THR A 386 -2.14 20.06 -7.80
C THR A 386 -2.35 20.98 -9.00
N ILE A 387 -2.52 20.39 -10.18
CA ILE A 387 -2.95 21.08 -11.41
C ILE A 387 -4.16 20.31 -11.93
N GLU A 388 -5.24 20.99 -12.20
CA GLU A 388 -6.51 20.37 -12.62
C GLU A 388 -7.16 21.16 -13.76
N LYS A 389 -7.90 20.47 -14.63
CA LYS A 389 -8.66 21.12 -15.69
C LYS A 389 -9.93 21.81 -15.17
N LYS A 390 -10.47 21.29 -14.07
CA LYS A 390 -11.69 21.85 -13.46
C LYS A 390 -11.39 23.18 -12.77
N LYS A 391 -12.17 24.21 -13.09
CA LYS A 391 -12.10 25.48 -12.37
C LYS A 391 -12.49 25.28 -10.90
N PRO A 392 -11.73 25.84 -9.94
CA PRO A 392 -12.08 25.76 -8.52
C PRO A 392 -13.45 26.38 -8.22
N GLU A 393 -14.28 25.68 -7.47
CA GLU A 393 -15.63 26.12 -7.09
C GLU A 393 -15.61 27.14 -5.94
N ASP A 394 -14.58 27.09 -5.10
CA ASP A 394 -14.41 27.93 -3.92
C ASP A 394 -13.50 29.15 -4.14
N LEU A 395 -13.23 29.48 -5.41
CA LEU A 395 -12.35 30.57 -5.80
C LEU A 395 -12.91 31.93 -5.38
N ILE A 396 -12.17 32.66 -4.56
CA ILE A 396 -12.40 34.04 -4.15
C ILE A 396 -11.49 34.95 -4.98
N LEU A 397 -12.07 35.86 -5.73
CA LEU A 397 -11.30 36.79 -6.58
C LEU A 397 -10.58 37.84 -5.74
N GLY A 398 -9.43 38.31 -6.24
CA GLY A 398 -8.61 39.33 -5.60
C GLY A 398 -7.54 38.82 -4.67
N LEU A 399 -6.72 39.70 -4.16
CA LEU A 399 -5.67 39.38 -3.21
C LEU A 399 -6.27 39.13 -1.82
N LYS A 400 -5.74 38.13 -1.11
CA LYS A 400 -6.05 37.96 0.31
C LYS A 400 -5.42 39.10 1.08
N ARG A 401 -6.24 39.91 1.74
CA ARG A 401 -5.82 40.98 2.63
C ARG A 401 -5.46 40.46 4.02
#